data_8a4d34e6b798f6992e71c1d11f9a802f
#
_entry.id   8a4d34e6b798f6992e71c1d11f9a802f
#
_cell.length_a   1.000
_cell.length_b   1.000
_cell.length_c   1.000
_cell.angle_alpha   90.00
_cell.angle_beta   90.00
_cell.angle_gamma   90.00
#
_symmetry.space_group_name_H-M   'P 1'
#
loop_
_entity.id
_entity.type
_entity.pdbx_description
1 polymer ?
#
loop_
_entity_poly.entity_id
_entity_poly.type
_entity_poly.pdbx_seq_one_letter_code
_entity_poly.pdbx_strand_id
1 'polypeptide(L)'
;FFNDVGQAAGYYPRAESLFDACPSIRATVQSLFGADNQNIWFLGYEVFHKRAGAGRHTPFHQDASFAPFHGKHLVRFWIPFERTPKSHCLEVIGGSHRGPLFNPNKILMTDPATHAADGVDDTTPCFDKEEELRAMPRLPDILADPEAYDVLSWDLDPGDAVAFHLASLHGNAPVDARHPERNTLILGFFGDDCIY
;
A
#
# COMPACT_ATOMS: atom_id res chain seq x y z
N PHE A 1 -13.52 -8.82 2.43
CA PHE A 1 -12.22 -8.42 1.89
C PHE A 1 -11.94 -9.31 0.67
N PHE A 2 -11.86 -8.74 -0.50
CA PHE A 2 -11.52 -9.46 -1.71
C PHE A 2 -10.26 -8.82 -2.28
N ASN A 3 -9.21 -9.61 -2.42
CA ASN A 3 -7.97 -9.22 -3.07
C ASN A 3 -7.83 -10.11 -4.30
N ASP A 4 -8.00 -9.54 -5.48
CA ASP A 4 -7.66 -10.22 -6.72
C ASP A 4 -6.22 -9.86 -7.09
N VAL A 5 -5.31 -10.74 -6.72
CA VAL A 5 -3.93 -10.69 -7.24
C VAL A 5 -3.97 -11.42 -8.58
N GLY A 6 -4.12 -10.68 -9.65
CA GLY A 6 -4.25 -11.22 -11.01
C GLY A 6 -3.10 -12.13 -11.49
N GLN A 7 -2.12 -12.39 -10.63
CA GLN A 7 -1.00 -13.30 -10.89
C GLN A 7 -1.43 -14.77 -11.09
N ALA A 8 -2.53 -15.18 -10.47
CA ALA A 8 -2.92 -16.60 -10.51
C ALA A 8 -3.58 -17.03 -11.83
N ALA A 9 -4.03 -16.12 -12.67
CA ALA A 9 -4.86 -16.42 -13.83
C ALA A 9 -4.17 -16.28 -15.19
N GLY A 10 -2.89 -15.92 -15.25
CA GLY A 10 -2.21 -15.65 -16.52
C GLY A 10 -2.81 -14.44 -17.30
N TYR A 11 -3.71 -13.73 -16.69
CA TYR A 11 -4.29 -12.49 -17.19
C TYR A 11 -3.42 -11.31 -16.77
N TYR A 12 -2.25 -11.18 -17.40
CA TYR A 12 -1.61 -9.89 -17.46
C TYR A 12 -2.20 -9.15 -18.67
N PRO A 13 -3.05 -8.14 -18.45
CA PRO A 13 -3.19 -7.14 -19.49
C PRO A 13 -1.76 -6.64 -19.72
N ARG A 14 -1.34 -6.60 -20.95
CA ARG A 14 0.02 -6.19 -21.31
C ARG A 14 0.32 -4.89 -20.59
N ALA A 15 1.38 -4.84 -19.79
CA ALA A 15 1.77 -3.61 -19.08
C ALA A 15 1.97 -2.45 -20.08
N GLU A 16 2.41 -2.78 -21.28
CA GLU A 16 2.44 -1.90 -22.44
C GLU A 16 1.08 -1.26 -22.72
N SER A 17 -0.02 -2.01 -22.64
CA SER A 17 -1.37 -1.47 -22.90
C SER A 17 -1.85 -0.52 -21.79
N LEU A 18 -1.37 -0.64 -20.56
CA LEU A 18 -1.70 0.31 -19.49
C LEU A 18 -1.05 1.68 -19.76
N PHE A 19 0.23 1.70 -20.11
CA PHE A 19 0.93 2.94 -20.45
C PHE A 19 0.43 3.59 -21.73
N ASP A 20 0.02 2.78 -22.72
CA ASP A 20 -0.60 3.26 -23.93
C ASP A 20 -2.00 3.84 -23.68
N ALA A 21 -2.78 3.18 -22.81
CA ALA A 21 -4.11 3.64 -22.41
C ALA A 21 -4.07 4.86 -21.47
N CYS A 22 -3.03 4.95 -20.61
CA CYS A 22 -2.87 6.00 -19.62
C CYS A 22 -1.47 6.61 -19.66
N PRO A 23 -1.12 7.40 -20.70
CA PRO A 23 0.22 8.01 -20.82
C PRO A 23 0.59 8.92 -19.64
N SER A 24 -0.41 9.48 -18.96
CA SER A 24 -0.22 10.31 -17.76
C SER A 24 0.42 9.54 -16.60
N ILE A 25 0.09 8.26 -16.41
CA ILE A 25 0.70 7.42 -15.38
C ILE A 25 2.20 7.29 -15.66
N ARG A 26 2.56 6.98 -16.91
CA ARG A 26 3.96 6.88 -17.32
C ARG A 26 4.72 8.19 -17.08
N ALA A 27 4.15 9.31 -17.53
CA ALA A 27 4.76 10.62 -17.35
C ALA A 27 4.94 10.97 -15.87
N THR A 28 3.96 10.64 -15.03
CA THR A 28 4.03 10.86 -13.58
C THR A 28 5.14 10.01 -12.95
N VAL A 29 5.23 8.72 -13.27
CA VAL A 29 6.29 7.85 -12.75
C VAL A 29 7.68 8.35 -13.20
N GLN A 30 7.83 8.74 -14.46
CA GLN A 30 9.08 9.31 -14.96
C GLN A 30 9.47 10.60 -14.22
N SER A 31 8.48 11.45 -13.94
CA SER A 31 8.73 12.68 -13.17
C SER A 31 9.13 12.41 -11.72
N LEU A 32 8.53 11.41 -11.08
CA LEU A 32 8.86 11.00 -9.72
C LEU A 32 10.25 10.35 -9.62
N PHE A 33 10.62 9.55 -10.60
CA PHE A 33 11.89 8.81 -10.60
C PHE A 33 13.07 9.66 -11.11
N GLY A 34 12.79 10.74 -11.84
CA GLY A 34 13.82 11.64 -12.37
C GLY A 34 14.52 11.10 -13.63
N ALA A 35 15.43 11.96 -14.17
CA ALA A 35 16.08 11.71 -15.45
C ALA A 35 17.14 10.59 -15.42
N ASP A 36 17.65 10.26 -14.24
CA ASP A 36 18.68 9.23 -14.07
C ASP A 36 18.10 7.82 -14.19
N ASN A 37 16.78 7.70 -14.14
CA ASN A 37 16.07 6.43 -14.25
C ASN A 37 15.63 6.21 -15.69
N GLN A 38 16.28 5.30 -16.40
CA GLN A 38 16.05 5.05 -17.82
C GLN A 38 14.84 4.15 -18.07
N ASN A 39 14.62 3.19 -17.16
CA ASN A 39 13.53 2.22 -17.31
C ASN A 39 12.55 2.33 -16.14
N ILE A 40 11.29 2.05 -16.45
CA ILE A 40 10.21 1.88 -15.48
C ILE A 40 9.72 0.46 -15.59
N TRP A 41 9.80 -0.25 -14.48
CA TRP A 41 9.34 -1.62 -14.38
C TRP A 41 7.99 -1.67 -13.68
N PHE A 42 7.10 -2.49 -14.21
CA PHE A 42 5.79 -2.71 -13.61
C PHE A 42 5.89 -3.77 -12.53
N LEU A 43 5.60 -3.42 -11.30
CA LEU A 43 5.62 -4.33 -10.16
C LEU A 43 4.38 -5.24 -10.13
N GLY A 44 3.23 -4.70 -10.50
CA GLY A 44 1.96 -5.41 -10.48
C GLY A 44 0.78 -4.51 -10.16
N TYR A 45 -0.40 -5.11 -10.12
CA TYR A 45 -1.62 -4.45 -9.69
C TYR A 45 -2.37 -5.29 -8.65
N GLU A 46 -3.18 -4.60 -7.86
CA GLU A 46 -4.09 -5.20 -6.89
C GLU A 46 -5.44 -4.47 -6.96
N VAL A 47 -6.52 -5.20 -6.81
CA VAL A 47 -7.87 -4.62 -6.70
C VAL A 47 -8.43 -4.94 -5.33
N PHE A 48 -8.84 -3.91 -4.62
CA PHE A 48 -9.45 -4.05 -3.30
C PHE A 48 -10.91 -3.64 -3.33
N HIS A 49 -11.74 -4.49 -2.77
CA HIS A 49 -13.13 -4.20 -2.52
C HIS A 49 -13.41 -4.26 -1.02
N LYS A 50 -13.86 -3.16 -0.44
CA LYS A 50 -14.16 -3.03 0.98
C LYS A 50 -15.62 -2.64 1.18
N ARG A 51 -16.34 -3.37 2.05
CA ARG A 51 -17.75 -3.14 2.36
C ARG A 51 -17.95 -2.71 3.81
N ALA A 52 -18.98 -1.90 4.05
CA ALA A 52 -19.39 -1.55 5.41
C ALA A 52 -19.77 -2.82 6.22
N GLY A 53 -19.47 -2.78 7.51
CA GLY A 53 -19.70 -3.92 8.41
C GLY A 53 -18.53 -4.92 8.47
N ALA A 54 -17.79 -5.12 7.37
CA ALA A 54 -16.50 -5.83 7.37
C ALA A 54 -15.31 -4.85 7.39
N GLY A 55 -15.61 -3.58 7.36
CA GLY A 55 -14.67 -2.52 7.05
C GLY A 55 -13.94 -1.96 8.26
N ARG A 56 -13.07 -2.75 8.89
CA ARG A 56 -12.12 -2.23 9.88
C ARG A 56 -11.08 -1.33 9.21
N HIS A 57 -10.43 -0.50 10.00
CA HIS A 57 -9.24 0.22 9.57
C HIS A 57 -8.19 -0.80 9.09
N THR A 58 -7.60 -0.60 7.91
CA THR A 58 -6.45 -1.38 7.50
C THR A 58 -5.26 -0.89 8.33
N PRO A 59 -4.62 -1.75 9.13
CA PRO A 59 -3.51 -1.33 9.99
C PRO A 59 -2.43 -0.62 9.20
N PHE A 60 -1.75 0.35 9.83
CA PHE A 60 -0.58 0.98 9.24
C PHE A 60 0.52 -0.05 9.00
N HIS A 61 1.13 0.01 7.84
CA HIS A 61 2.22 -0.87 7.42
C HIS A 61 3.07 -0.18 6.35
N GLN A 62 4.14 -0.83 5.96
CA GLN A 62 5.00 -0.43 4.83
C GLN A 62 5.06 -1.60 3.87
N ASP A 63 4.71 -1.40 2.61
CA ASP A 63 4.77 -2.44 1.59
C ASP A 63 6.20 -2.95 1.36
N ALA A 64 7.18 -2.05 1.49
CA ALA A 64 8.61 -2.39 1.37
C ALA A 64 9.07 -3.44 2.39
N SER A 65 8.40 -3.54 3.55
CA SER A 65 8.72 -4.55 4.56
C SER A 65 8.35 -5.97 4.13
N PHE A 66 7.43 -6.11 3.18
CA PHE A 66 7.02 -7.40 2.61
C PHE A 66 7.75 -7.72 1.29
N ALA A 67 8.45 -6.74 0.71
CA ALA A 67 9.08 -6.90 -0.58
C ALA A 67 10.44 -7.61 -0.47
N PRO A 68 10.76 -8.54 -1.38
CA PRO A 68 12.08 -9.17 -1.43
C PRO A 68 13.14 -8.30 -2.12
N PHE A 69 12.82 -7.03 -2.38
CA PHE A 69 13.65 -6.07 -3.09
C PHE A 69 13.62 -4.71 -2.41
N HIS A 70 14.62 -3.90 -2.65
CA HIS A 70 14.73 -2.53 -2.16
C HIS A 70 15.31 -1.60 -3.23
N GLY A 71 15.03 -0.31 -3.09
CA GLY A 71 15.46 0.75 -4.00
C GLY A 71 14.91 2.09 -3.56
N LYS A 72 15.35 3.15 -4.22
CA LYS A 72 14.83 4.51 -4.00
C LYS A 72 13.64 4.83 -4.90
N HIS A 73 13.60 4.22 -6.08
CA HIS A 73 12.57 4.47 -7.07
C HIS A 73 11.51 3.38 -7.00
N LEU A 74 10.67 3.48 -5.98
CA LEU A 74 9.56 2.59 -5.70
C LEU A 74 8.30 3.43 -5.48
N VAL A 75 7.26 3.22 -6.27
CA VAL A 75 6.00 3.96 -6.13
C VAL A 75 4.80 3.05 -6.27
N ARG A 76 3.80 3.31 -5.44
CA ARG A 76 2.44 2.81 -5.60
C ARG A 76 1.48 3.96 -5.89
N PHE A 77 0.49 3.68 -6.72
CA PHE A 77 -0.68 4.52 -6.94
C PHE A 77 -1.88 3.86 -6.32
N TRP A 78 -2.56 4.58 -5.45
CA TRP A 78 -3.84 4.21 -4.90
C TRP A 78 -4.93 4.98 -5.62
N ILE A 79 -5.79 4.29 -6.38
CA ILE A 79 -6.74 4.87 -7.35
C ILE A 79 -8.14 4.42 -6.98
N PRO A 80 -9.02 5.31 -6.49
CA PRO A 80 -10.41 4.95 -6.23
C PRO A 80 -11.22 4.91 -7.53
N PHE A 81 -12.19 4.01 -7.62
CA PHE A 81 -13.13 3.96 -8.75
C PHE A 81 -14.34 4.87 -8.55
N GLU A 82 -14.63 5.25 -7.32
CA GLU A 82 -15.70 6.16 -6.92
C GLU A 82 -15.15 7.32 -6.11
N ARG A 83 -15.95 8.39 -5.99
CA ARG A 83 -15.62 9.49 -5.10
C ARG A 83 -15.40 8.96 -3.68
N THR A 84 -14.23 9.21 -3.13
CA THR A 84 -13.82 8.74 -1.81
C THR A 84 -13.49 9.93 -0.92
N PRO A 85 -14.31 10.21 0.10
CA PRO A 85 -14.03 11.30 1.02
C PRO A 85 -12.81 10.97 1.90
N LYS A 86 -12.14 12.02 2.35
CA LYS A 86 -10.96 11.95 3.23
C LYS A 86 -11.13 10.96 4.39
N SER A 87 -12.31 10.92 5.01
CA SER A 87 -12.60 10.05 6.15
C SER A 87 -12.66 8.55 5.80
N HIS A 88 -12.65 8.19 4.52
CA HIS A 88 -12.73 6.82 4.01
C HIS A 88 -11.57 6.49 3.06
N CYS A 89 -10.61 7.40 2.94
CA CYS A 89 -9.51 7.30 1.99
C CYS A 89 -8.29 6.56 2.56
N LEU A 90 -7.26 6.46 1.76
CA LEU A 90 -5.91 6.10 2.18
C LEU A 90 -5.39 7.13 3.19
N GLU A 91 -4.70 6.64 4.19
CA GLU A 91 -3.96 7.44 5.17
C GLU A 91 -2.47 7.16 5.02
N VAL A 92 -1.66 8.21 4.95
CA VAL A 92 -0.21 8.11 4.77
C VAL A 92 0.48 8.97 5.83
N ILE A 93 1.51 8.45 6.47
CA ILE A 93 2.33 9.25 7.39
C ILE A 93 3.36 10.04 6.60
N GLY A 94 3.25 11.37 6.65
CA GLY A 94 4.14 12.30 5.95
C GLY A 94 5.61 12.05 6.29
N GLY A 95 6.45 11.90 5.25
CA GLY A 95 7.90 11.72 5.40
C GLY A 95 8.37 10.36 5.94
N SER A 96 7.47 9.45 6.32
CA SER A 96 7.80 8.17 6.95
C SER A 96 8.68 7.23 6.11
N HIS A 97 8.66 7.38 4.77
CA HIS A 97 9.52 6.62 3.85
C HIS A 97 11.03 6.87 4.05
N ARG A 98 11.40 7.92 4.80
CA ARG A 98 12.80 8.24 5.16
C ARG A 98 13.22 7.62 6.48
N GLY A 99 12.28 7.04 7.21
CA GLY A 99 12.49 6.38 8.48
C GLY A 99 12.89 4.91 8.33
N PRO A 100 12.94 4.17 9.43
CA PRO A 100 13.23 2.75 9.40
C PRO A 100 12.08 1.96 8.77
N LEU A 101 12.39 0.79 8.26
CA LEU A 101 11.39 -0.24 7.99
C LEU A 101 11.03 -0.93 9.31
N PHE A 102 9.74 -1.15 9.50
CA PHE A 102 9.18 -1.84 10.66
C PHE A 102 8.87 -3.30 10.35
N ASN A 103 8.93 -4.14 11.36
CA ASN A 103 8.64 -5.55 11.22
C ASN A 103 7.16 -5.76 10.83
N PRO A 104 6.87 -6.31 9.64
CA PRO A 104 5.51 -6.47 9.15
C PRO A 104 4.71 -7.52 9.93
N ASN A 105 5.37 -8.50 10.55
CA ASN A 105 4.73 -9.56 11.34
C ASN A 105 4.28 -9.08 12.73
N LYS A 106 4.65 -7.85 13.11
CA LYS A 106 4.27 -7.24 14.39
C LYS A 106 3.37 -6.03 14.18
N ILE A 107 2.53 -6.07 13.17
CA ILE A 107 1.44 -5.11 13.01
C ILE A 107 0.52 -5.29 14.21
N LEU A 108 0.38 -4.23 15.02
CA LEU A 108 -0.60 -4.21 16.09
C LEU A 108 -2.00 -4.26 15.48
N MET A 109 -2.55 -5.45 15.44
CA MET A 109 -3.99 -5.61 15.25
C MET A 109 -4.64 -5.08 16.54
N THR A 110 -5.25 -3.92 16.44
CA THR A 110 -5.84 -3.20 17.58
C THR A 110 -7.05 -3.93 18.21
N ASP A 111 -7.45 -5.08 17.67
CA ASP A 111 -8.55 -5.87 18.19
C ASP A 111 -8.08 -7.29 18.55
N PRO A 112 -7.99 -7.62 19.87
CA PRO A 112 -7.66 -8.97 20.33
C PRO A 112 -8.57 -10.07 19.76
N ALA A 113 -9.81 -9.72 19.37
CA ALA A 113 -10.75 -10.68 18.80
C ALA A 113 -10.40 -11.10 17.35
N THR A 114 -9.60 -10.31 16.62
CA THR A 114 -9.13 -10.65 15.28
C THR A 114 -7.91 -11.55 15.28
N HIS A 115 -7.05 -11.47 16.29
CA HIS A 115 -5.93 -12.40 16.45
C HIS A 115 -6.40 -13.87 16.61
N ALA A 116 -7.59 -14.05 17.18
CA ALA A 116 -8.13 -15.39 17.39
C ALA A 116 -8.88 -15.96 16.18
N ALA A 117 -9.34 -15.10 15.25
CA ALA A 117 -10.23 -15.52 14.14
C ALA A 117 -9.48 -15.89 12.86
N ASP A 118 -8.32 -15.34 12.60
CA ASP A 118 -7.64 -15.48 11.30
C ASP A 118 -6.46 -16.46 11.32
N GLY A 119 -6.13 -17.05 12.47
CA GLY A 119 -5.08 -18.07 12.59
C GLY A 119 -3.68 -17.57 12.15
N VAL A 120 -3.50 -16.26 12.02
CA VAL A 120 -2.20 -15.68 11.75
C VAL A 120 -1.43 -15.67 13.06
N ASP A 121 -0.66 -16.72 13.26
CA ASP A 121 0.33 -16.80 14.31
C ASP A 121 1.35 -15.65 14.11
N ASP A 122 1.53 -14.83 15.15
CA ASP A 122 2.53 -13.75 15.21
C ASP A 122 3.98 -14.27 14.98
N THR A 123 4.14 -15.57 14.87
CA THR A 123 5.42 -16.28 14.67
C THR A 123 5.64 -16.76 13.24
N THR A 124 4.63 -16.69 12.34
CA THR A 124 4.79 -17.18 10.97
C THR A 124 5.54 -16.13 10.14
N PRO A 125 6.79 -16.37 9.70
CA PRO A 125 7.51 -15.46 8.86
C PRO A 125 6.81 -15.37 7.50
N CYS A 126 6.55 -14.16 7.02
CA CYS A 126 6.02 -13.96 5.67
C CYS A 126 7.03 -14.37 4.57
N PHE A 127 8.33 -14.49 4.91
CA PHE A 127 9.43 -14.81 3.99
C PHE A 127 10.58 -15.49 4.75
N ASP A 128 11.50 -16.15 4.02
CA ASP A 128 12.71 -16.81 4.52
C ASP A 128 13.75 -15.87 5.19
N LYS A 129 13.40 -14.61 5.43
CA LYS A 129 14.25 -13.57 6.03
C LYS A 129 13.97 -13.40 7.54
N GLU A 130 13.77 -14.46 8.25
CA GLU A 130 13.36 -14.44 9.66
C GLU A 130 14.29 -13.61 10.56
N GLU A 131 15.60 -13.67 10.30
CA GLU A 131 16.61 -12.95 11.09
C GLU A 131 16.59 -11.44 10.81
N GLU A 132 16.44 -11.03 9.55
CA GLU A 132 16.28 -9.61 9.17
C GLU A 132 14.99 -9.02 9.73
N LEU A 133 13.88 -9.74 9.64
CA LEU A 133 12.59 -9.30 10.18
C LEU A 133 12.62 -9.17 11.70
N ARG A 134 13.32 -10.05 12.41
CA ARG A 134 13.50 -9.96 13.87
C ARG A 134 14.31 -8.73 14.28
N ALA A 135 15.23 -8.27 13.46
CA ALA A 135 16.04 -7.09 13.69
C ALA A 135 15.26 -5.78 13.45
N MET A 136 14.17 -5.81 12.69
CA MET A 136 13.35 -4.62 12.44
C MET A 136 12.60 -4.17 13.69
N PRO A 137 12.51 -2.85 13.95
CA PRO A 137 11.76 -2.33 15.07
C PRO A 137 10.27 -2.65 14.94
N ARG A 138 9.59 -2.68 16.10
CA ARG A 138 8.13 -2.82 16.14
C ARG A 138 7.47 -1.54 15.60
N LEU A 139 6.41 -1.71 14.82
CA LEU A 139 5.56 -0.60 14.38
C LEU A 139 4.94 0.10 15.62
N PRO A 140 5.02 1.44 15.71
CA PRO A 140 4.32 2.18 16.76
C PRO A 140 2.80 2.10 16.56
N ASP A 141 2.06 2.21 17.65
CA ASP A 141 0.59 2.26 17.58
C ASP A 141 0.12 3.67 17.19
N ILE A 142 0.08 3.91 15.89
CA ILE A 142 -0.30 5.20 15.31
C ILE A 142 -1.75 5.56 15.64
N LEU A 143 -2.64 4.55 15.72
CA LEU A 143 -4.05 4.78 16.01
C LEU A 143 -4.32 5.15 17.46
N ALA A 144 -3.43 4.78 18.40
CA ALA A 144 -3.53 5.17 19.80
C ALA A 144 -3.21 6.66 20.02
N ASP A 145 -2.34 7.25 19.18
CA ASP A 145 -1.96 8.67 19.28
C ASP A 145 -1.72 9.26 17.88
N PRO A 146 -2.78 9.42 17.07
CA PRO A 146 -2.66 9.89 15.69
C PRO A 146 -2.14 11.34 15.60
N GLU A 147 -2.33 12.15 16.64
CA GLU A 147 -1.86 13.55 16.67
C GLU A 147 -0.33 13.66 16.78
N ALA A 148 0.35 12.61 17.21
CA ALA A 148 1.80 12.55 17.23
C ALA A 148 2.41 12.37 15.81
N TYR A 149 1.58 12.12 14.81
CA TYR A 149 2.01 11.83 13.43
C TYR A 149 1.39 12.78 12.44
N ASP A 150 2.12 13.08 11.36
CA ASP A 150 1.60 13.84 10.22
C ASP A 150 0.75 12.91 9.32
N VAL A 151 -0.49 12.66 9.74
CA VAL A 151 -1.43 11.78 9.02
C VAL A 151 -2.06 12.55 7.86
N LEU A 152 -1.67 12.21 6.65
CA LEU A 152 -2.18 12.77 5.40
C LEU A 152 -3.30 11.90 4.84
N SER A 153 -4.38 12.53 4.39
CA SER A 153 -5.47 11.87 3.67
C SER A 153 -6.22 12.90 2.80
N TRP A 154 -6.95 12.47 1.79
CA TRP A 154 -7.49 13.34 0.76
C TRP A 154 -8.95 13.03 0.42
N ASP A 155 -9.68 14.05 -0.06
CA ASP A 155 -10.92 13.85 -0.80
C ASP A 155 -10.54 13.60 -2.27
N LEU A 156 -10.93 12.45 -2.82
CA LEU A 156 -10.58 12.02 -4.17
C LEU A 156 -11.83 11.80 -5.02
N ASP A 157 -11.80 12.27 -6.25
CA ASP A 157 -12.78 11.96 -7.28
C ASP A 157 -12.25 10.86 -8.23
N PRO A 158 -13.12 10.16 -8.96
CA PRO A 158 -12.68 9.21 -10.00
C PRO A 158 -11.72 9.87 -11.00
N GLY A 159 -10.55 9.28 -11.17
CA GLY A 159 -9.46 9.82 -11.99
C GLY A 159 -8.32 10.43 -11.17
N ASP A 160 -8.54 10.71 -9.90
CA ASP A 160 -7.47 11.07 -8.98
C ASP A 160 -6.70 9.84 -8.49
N ALA A 161 -5.47 10.05 -8.04
CA ALA A 161 -4.65 9.02 -7.43
C ALA A 161 -3.75 9.59 -6.34
N VAL A 162 -3.51 8.80 -5.31
CA VAL A 162 -2.44 9.07 -4.33
C VAL A 162 -1.22 8.26 -4.72
N ALA A 163 -0.12 8.94 -5.03
CA ALA A 163 1.18 8.29 -5.26
C ALA A 163 2.00 8.32 -3.96
N PHE A 164 2.51 7.17 -3.54
CA PHE A 164 3.34 7.07 -2.35
C PHE A 164 4.47 6.06 -2.52
N HIS A 165 5.56 6.27 -1.79
CA HIS A 165 6.69 5.35 -1.80
C HIS A 165 6.35 4.08 -1.01
N LEU A 166 6.82 2.89 -1.45
CA LEU A 166 6.53 1.61 -0.79
C LEU A 166 6.98 1.56 0.68
N ALA A 167 8.00 2.34 1.04
CA ALA A 167 8.45 2.47 2.43
C ALA A 167 7.65 3.50 3.25
N SER A 168 6.63 4.14 2.69
CA SER A 168 5.73 5.01 3.47
C SER A 168 4.83 4.18 4.36
N LEU A 169 4.74 4.57 5.64
CA LEU A 169 3.71 4.06 6.53
C LEU A 169 2.35 4.50 6.03
N HIS A 170 1.49 3.55 5.75
CA HIS A 170 0.15 3.83 5.27
C HIS A 170 -0.87 2.82 5.79
N GLY A 171 -2.11 3.23 5.83
CA GLY A 171 -3.25 2.43 6.21
C GLY A 171 -4.48 2.89 5.43
N ASN A 172 -5.61 2.27 5.66
CA ASN A 172 -6.84 2.68 5.01
C ASN A 172 -7.92 2.88 6.05
N ALA A 173 -8.55 4.05 6.02
CA ALA A 173 -9.72 4.33 6.83
C ALA A 173 -10.82 3.27 6.62
N PRO A 174 -11.67 3.02 7.63
CA PRO A 174 -12.81 2.12 7.49
C PRO A 174 -13.82 2.67 6.50
N VAL A 175 -14.74 1.82 6.04
CA VAL A 175 -15.97 2.23 5.35
C VAL A 175 -17.16 2.07 6.29
N ASP A 176 -18.16 2.94 6.18
CA ASP A 176 -19.32 2.96 7.07
C ASP A 176 -20.63 3.05 6.26
N ALA A 177 -21.77 3.21 6.95
CA ALA A 177 -23.07 3.28 6.30
C ALA A 177 -23.24 4.50 5.36
N ARG A 178 -22.45 5.56 5.54
CA ARG A 178 -22.48 6.77 4.68
C ARG A 178 -21.66 6.59 3.41
N HIS A 179 -20.66 5.71 3.47
CA HIS A 179 -19.83 5.31 2.34
C HIS A 179 -19.65 3.79 2.40
N PRO A 180 -20.68 3.03 1.97
CA PRO A 180 -20.79 1.61 2.31
C PRO A 180 -19.84 0.70 1.54
N GLU A 181 -19.27 1.18 0.46
CA GLU A 181 -18.33 0.43 -0.38
C GLU A 181 -17.17 1.32 -0.79
N ARG A 182 -16.02 0.71 -1.00
CA ARG A 182 -14.87 1.33 -1.62
C ARG A 182 -14.14 0.31 -2.49
N ASN A 183 -13.99 0.67 -3.77
CA ASN A 183 -13.26 -0.10 -4.76
C ASN A 183 -12.00 0.67 -5.15
N THR A 184 -10.86 0.04 -5.09
CA THR A 184 -9.58 0.68 -5.37
C THR A 184 -8.69 -0.20 -6.23
N LEU A 185 -7.99 0.43 -7.16
CA LEU A 185 -6.91 -0.17 -7.92
C LEU A 185 -5.58 0.31 -7.35
N ILE A 186 -4.67 -0.61 -7.09
CA ILE A 186 -3.29 -0.30 -6.77
C ILE A 186 -2.43 -0.65 -7.98
N LEU A 187 -1.56 0.27 -8.37
CA LEU A 187 -0.52 0.02 -9.38
C LEU A 187 0.84 0.24 -8.75
N GLY A 188 1.77 -0.68 -8.97
CA GLY A 188 3.13 -0.58 -8.47
C GLY A 188 4.15 -0.46 -9.58
N PHE A 189 5.17 0.40 -9.37
CA PHE A 189 6.30 0.56 -10.30
C PHE A 189 7.61 0.68 -9.54
N PHE A 190 8.70 0.27 -10.20
CA PHE A 190 10.03 0.44 -9.68
C PHE A 190 11.01 0.86 -10.78
N GLY A 191 12.11 1.45 -10.38
CA GLY A 191 13.16 1.94 -11.26
C GLY A 191 14.39 1.02 -11.36
N ASP A 192 15.41 1.49 -12.08
CA ASP A 192 16.62 0.74 -12.38
C ASP A 192 17.52 0.48 -11.16
N ASP A 193 17.35 1.22 -10.06
CA ASP A 193 18.11 1.06 -8.82
C ASP A 193 17.54 -0.01 -7.88
N CYS A 194 16.50 -0.67 -8.31
CA CYS A 194 15.89 -1.74 -7.54
C CYS A 194 16.77 -2.99 -7.57
N ILE A 195 17.11 -3.50 -6.39
CA ILE A 195 17.90 -4.73 -6.20
C ILE A 195 17.13 -5.75 -5.37
N TYR A 196 17.27 -7.02 -5.77
CA TYR A 196 16.68 -8.21 -5.15
C TYR A 196 17.60 -8.78 -4.07
#